data_437c7d2c67380ad8cf0dce6cdbd3100f
#
_entry.id   437c7d2c67380ad8cf0dce6cdbd3100f
#
_cell.length_a   1.000
_cell.length_b   1.000
_cell.length_c   1.000
_cell.angle_alpha   90.00
_cell.angle_beta   90.00
_cell.angle_gamma   90.00
#
_symmetry.space_group_name_H-M   'P 1'
#
loop_
_entity.id
_entity.type
_entity.pdbx_description
1 polymer ?
#
loop_
_entity_poly.entity_id
_entity_poly.type
_entity_poly.pdbx_seq_one_letter_code
_entity_poly.pdbx_strand_id
1 'polypeptide(L)'
;VSDTGIYVPKENSRFYQYVNLRRVNSNQKITLPKKGVVITQKIAAVLNINVGDKIRITTSSGIKAQAEVKAIAENFVGNFMYMSQSSYTKLFSHKANWNSFLIRLKTQTEKQRNKLSNQLIEKDDVLGVTYSEDQKNAVSNMSSSLIPIILILILLSGILSFAVLYNLTNINISERIRELSTVKVLGFYDKEVNMYVVRENIVLTIIGIFTGY
;
A
#
# COMPACT_ATOMS: atom_id res chain seq x y z
N VAL A 1 4.43 -13.57 -15.18
CA VAL A 1 3.01 -13.71 -15.55
C VAL A 1 2.18 -13.26 -14.36
N SER A 2 1.15 -12.47 -14.60
CA SER A 2 0.24 -11.99 -13.55
C SER A 2 -1.19 -12.11 -14.04
N ASP A 3 -2.05 -12.72 -13.26
CA ASP A 3 -3.48 -12.77 -13.54
C ASP A 3 -4.08 -11.38 -13.38
N THR A 4 -4.88 -10.97 -14.36
CA THR A 4 -5.34 -9.58 -14.47
C THR A 4 -6.79 -9.53 -14.94
N GLY A 5 -7.62 -8.80 -14.18
CA GLY A 5 -8.98 -8.48 -14.62
C GLY A 5 -8.97 -7.43 -15.73
N ILE A 6 -9.68 -7.68 -16.81
CA ILE A 6 -9.80 -6.74 -17.94
C ILE A 6 -11.16 -6.05 -17.89
N TYR A 7 -11.14 -4.72 -17.78
CA TYR A 7 -12.33 -3.87 -17.80
C TYR A 7 -12.51 -3.21 -19.16
N VAL A 8 -13.59 -3.56 -19.86
CA VAL A 8 -13.96 -2.99 -21.15
C VAL A 8 -15.37 -2.41 -21.03
N PRO A 9 -15.52 -1.11 -20.77
CA PRO A 9 -16.83 -0.50 -20.64
C PRO A 9 -17.56 -0.43 -21.98
N LYS A 10 -18.89 -0.58 -21.95
CA LYS A 10 -19.76 -0.37 -23.11
C LYS A 10 -19.71 1.07 -23.58
N GLU A 11 -19.80 2.01 -22.64
CA GLU A 11 -19.73 3.46 -22.86
C GLU A 11 -18.69 4.08 -21.93
N ASN A 12 -17.64 4.65 -22.51
CA ASN A 12 -16.56 5.28 -21.72
C ASN A 12 -17.06 6.44 -20.87
N SER A 13 -18.01 7.25 -21.37
CA SER A 13 -18.55 8.41 -20.65
C SER A 13 -19.25 8.02 -19.35
N ARG A 14 -20.03 6.95 -19.36
CA ARG A 14 -20.69 6.42 -18.17
C ARG A 14 -19.72 5.75 -17.20
N PHE A 15 -18.69 5.07 -17.71
CA PHE A 15 -17.69 4.40 -16.89
C PHE A 15 -17.00 5.33 -15.91
N TYR A 16 -16.66 6.55 -16.33
CA TYR A 16 -15.99 7.54 -15.47
C TYR A 16 -16.88 8.10 -14.34
N GLN A 17 -18.17 7.81 -14.33
CA GLN A 17 -19.04 8.13 -13.21
C GLN A 17 -18.87 7.15 -12.04
N TYR A 18 -18.36 5.94 -12.32
CA TYR A 18 -18.19 4.86 -11.35
C TYR A 18 -16.71 4.62 -11.01
N VAL A 19 -15.82 4.77 -11.98
CA VAL A 19 -14.40 4.49 -11.83
C VAL A 19 -13.57 5.73 -12.11
N ASN A 20 -12.83 6.19 -11.12
CA ASN A 20 -11.96 7.34 -11.23
C ASN A 20 -10.52 6.90 -11.49
N LEU A 21 -10.13 6.90 -12.76
CA LEU A 21 -8.76 6.58 -13.16
C LEU A 21 -7.90 7.84 -13.08
N ARG A 22 -6.85 7.82 -12.26
CA ARG A 22 -5.86 8.89 -12.11
C ARG A 22 -4.47 8.39 -12.41
N ARG A 23 -3.60 9.28 -12.89
CA ARG A 23 -2.17 8.97 -13.04
C ARG A 23 -1.49 8.91 -11.67
N VAL A 24 -0.49 8.06 -11.57
CA VAL A 24 0.40 7.97 -10.40
C VAL A 24 1.04 9.34 -10.14
N ASN A 25 1.07 9.76 -8.87
CA ASN A 25 1.66 11.03 -8.40
C ASN A 25 1.09 12.30 -9.04
N SER A 26 -0.03 12.22 -9.74
CA SER A 26 -0.71 13.39 -10.27
C SER A 26 -2.23 13.19 -10.21
N ASN A 27 -2.96 14.28 -9.95
CA ASN A 27 -4.42 14.22 -9.94
C ASN A 27 -5.04 14.20 -11.36
N GLN A 28 -4.23 14.00 -12.40
CA GLN A 28 -4.69 13.99 -13.78
C GLN A 28 -5.54 12.76 -14.06
N LYS A 29 -6.76 13.01 -14.56
CA LYS A 29 -7.65 11.92 -14.99
C LYS A 29 -7.10 11.24 -16.24
N ILE A 30 -7.17 9.90 -16.26
CA ILE A 30 -6.81 9.09 -17.42
C ILE A 30 -8.08 8.81 -18.21
N THR A 31 -8.04 9.07 -19.51
CA THR A 31 -9.08 8.62 -20.46
C THR A 31 -8.65 7.33 -21.14
N LEU A 32 -9.60 6.42 -21.37
CA LEU A 32 -9.31 5.15 -22.05
C LEU A 32 -8.87 5.39 -23.49
N PRO A 33 -7.72 4.88 -23.89
CA PRO A 33 -7.17 5.11 -25.22
C PRO A 33 -7.97 4.35 -26.30
N LYS A 34 -8.01 4.91 -27.51
CA LYS A 34 -8.60 4.23 -28.68
C LYS A 34 -7.74 3.05 -29.18
N LYS A 35 -6.46 2.99 -28.80
CA LYS A 35 -5.52 1.90 -29.05
C LYS A 35 -4.62 1.75 -27.81
N GLY A 36 -4.29 0.50 -27.43
CA GLY A 36 -3.48 0.21 -26.25
C GLY A 36 -4.31 0.06 -24.99
N VAL A 37 -3.65 0.03 -23.86
CA VAL A 37 -4.22 -0.30 -22.56
C VAL A 37 -3.76 0.66 -21.46
N VAL A 38 -4.55 0.74 -20.40
CA VAL A 38 -4.17 1.35 -19.14
C VAL A 38 -4.03 0.23 -18.12
N ILE A 39 -2.92 0.16 -17.42
CA ILE A 39 -2.66 -0.85 -16.37
C ILE A 39 -2.60 -0.20 -15.00
N THR A 40 -2.83 -0.97 -13.94
CA THR A 40 -2.66 -0.50 -12.57
C THR A 40 -1.19 -0.43 -12.19
N GLN A 41 -0.86 0.47 -11.27
CA GLN A 41 0.50 0.67 -10.74
C GLN A 41 1.09 -0.64 -10.17
N LYS A 42 0.26 -1.48 -9.56
CA LYS A 42 0.69 -2.78 -9.05
C LYS A 42 1.23 -3.68 -10.17
N ILE A 43 0.54 -3.77 -11.32
CA ILE A 43 1.02 -4.54 -12.48
C ILE A 43 2.31 -3.95 -13.00
N ALA A 44 2.37 -2.62 -13.13
CA ALA A 44 3.56 -1.92 -13.61
C ALA A 44 4.78 -2.22 -12.73
N ALA A 45 4.63 -2.18 -11.42
CA ALA A 45 5.69 -2.47 -10.46
C ALA A 45 6.15 -3.94 -10.48
N VAL A 46 5.19 -4.89 -10.48
CA VAL A 46 5.50 -6.33 -10.44
C VAL A 46 6.20 -6.80 -11.72
N LEU A 47 5.81 -6.25 -12.87
CA LEU A 47 6.35 -6.65 -14.18
C LEU A 47 7.41 -5.69 -14.71
N ASN A 48 7.76 -4.65 -13.94
CA ASN A 48 8.71 -3.59 -14.32
C ASN A 48 8.38 -2.95 -15.68
N ILE A 49 7.13 -2.54 -15.86
CA ILE A 49 6.58 -1.99 -17.11
C ILE A 49 6.41 -0.48 -16.98
N ASN A 50 6.83 0.23 -18.03
CA ASN A 50 6.67 1.67 -18.18
C ASN A 50 5.62 2.03 -19.24
N VAL A 51 5.21 3.29 -19.25
CA VAL A 51 4.35 3.84 -20.32
C VAL A 51 5.11 3.80 -21.64
N GLY A 52 4.48 3.25 -22.66
CA GLY A 52 5.08 3.03 -23.98
C GLY A 52 5.50 1.57 -24.24
N ASP A 53 5.69 0.78 -23.19
CA ASP A 53 6.08 -0.63 -23.34
C ASP A 53 4.96 -1.47 -23.96
N LYS A 54 5.36 -2.52 -24.66
CA LYS A 54 4.45 -3.52 -25.24
C LYS A 54 4.33 -4.72 -24.33
N ILE A 55 3.12 -5.05 -23.94
CA ILE A 55 2.80 -6.20 -23.10
C ILE A 55 2.10 -7.28 -23.91
N ARG A 56 2.36 -8.53 -23.57
CA ARG A 56 1.64 -9.67 -24.12
C ARG A 56 0.49 -10.05 -23.19
N ILE A 57 -0.70 -10.09 -23.75
CA ILE A 57 -1.92 -10.46 -23.04
C ILE A 57 -2.35 -11.83 -23.56
N THR A 58 -2.59 -12.78 -22.66
CA THR A 58 -3.16 -14.08 -22.99
C THR A 58 -4.51 -14.19 -22.28
N THR A 59 -5.58 -14.39 -23.01
CA THR A 59 -6.92 -14.59 -22.43
C THR A 59 -7.05 -16.00 -21.86
N SER A 60 -8.07 -16.23 -21.03
CA SER A 60 -8.40 -17.56 -20.50
C SER A 60 -8.70 -18.59 -21.62
N SER A 61 -9.17 -18.11 -22.78
CA SER A 61 -9.38 -18.92 -23.99
C SER A 61 -8.11 -19.15 -24.82
N GLY A 62 -6.93 -18.71 -24.35
CA GLY A 62 -5.65 -18.91 -25.01
C GLY A 62 -5.33 -17.92 -26.13
N ILE A 63 -6.19 -16.94 -26.42
CA ILE A 63 -5.94 -15.92 -27.44
C ILE A 63 -4.81 -15.00 -26.96
N LYS A 64 -3.79 -14.82 -27.79
CA LYS A 64 -2.63 -13.97 -27.51
C LYS A 64 -2.74 -12.67 -28.29
N ALA A 65 -2.55 -11.54 -27.61
CA ALA A 65 -2.51 -10.22 -28.22
C ALA A 65 -1.33 -9.41 -27.63
N GLN A 66 -0.85 -8.43 -28.38
CA GLN A 66 0.17 -7.50 -27.91
C GLN A 66 -0.41 -6.09 -27.88
N ALA A 67 -0.29 -5.43 -26.74
CA ALA A 67 -0.82 -4.10 -26.51
C ALA A 67 0.26 -3.17 -25.95
N GLU A 68 0.22 -1.91 -26.35
CA GLU A 68 1.07 -0.85 -25.81
C GLU A 68 0.41 -0.25 -24.56
N VAL A 69 1.18 -0.04 -23.52
CA VAL A 69 0.75 0.64 -22.27
C VAL A 69 0.71 2.13 -22.50
N LYS A 70 -0.47 2.73 -22.52
CA LYS A 70 -0.66 4.17 -22.76
C LYS A 70 -0.69 5.01 -21.48
N ALA A 71 -1.03 4.40 -20.35
CA ALA A 71 -0.99 5.05 -19.05
C ALA A 71 -0.94 4.01 -17.92
N ILE A 72 -0.44 4.45 -16.77
CA ILE A 72 -0.45 3.69 -15.52
C ILE A 72 -1.40 4.41 -14.56
N ALA A 73 -2.43 3.68 -14.11
CA ALA A 73 -3.43 4.19 -13.16
C ALA A 73 -2.99 3.92 -11.72
N GLU A 74 -3.19 4.90 -10.86
CA GLU A 74 -2.94 4.79 -9.44
C GLU A 74 -3.90 3.76 -8.82
N ASN A 75 -3.39 2.59 -8.54
CA ASN A 75 -4.09 1.54 -7.79
C ASN A 75 -3.08 0.48 -7.33
N PHE A 76 -2.97 0.33 -6.02
CA PHE A 76 -2.10 -0.68 -5.39
C PHE A 76 -2.83 -1.98 -5.06
N VAL A 77 -4.18 -1.97 -5.14
CA VAL A 77 -5.01 -3.12 -4.77
C VAL A 77 -5.57 -3.77 -6.03
N GLY A 78 -5.15 -5.01 -6.27
CA GLY A 78 -5.61 -5.79 -7.42
C GLY A 78 -4.85 -5.49 -8.72
N ASN A 79 -4.92 -6.46 -9.62
CA ASN A 79 -4.31 -6.40 -10.93
C ASN A 79 -5.41 -6.14 -11.96
N PHE A 80 -5.51 -4.89 -12.43
CA PHE A 80 -6.56 -4.51 -13.39
C PHE A 80 -5.96 -3.86 -14.62
N MET A 81 -6.56 -4.16 -15.75
CA MET A 81 -6.29 -3.55 -17.04
C MET A 81 -7.56 -2.92 -17.57
N TYR A 82 -7.45 -1.71 -18.08
CA TYR A 82 -8.58 -0.97 -18.62
C TYR A 82 -8.33 -0.66 -20.09
N MET A 83 -9.30 -0.90 -20.93
CA MET A 83 -9.23 -0.55 -22.35
C MET A 83 -10.60 -0.16 -22.89
N SER A 84 -10.61 0.65 -23.95
CA SER A 84 -11.86 0.98 -24.66
C SER A 84 -12.34 -0.20 -25.48
N GLN A 85 -13.62 -0.23 -25.81
CA GLN A 85 -14.19 -1.25 -26.70
C GLN A 85 -13.47 -1.27 -28.05
N SER A 86 -13.09 -0.10 -28.59
CA SER A 86 -12.34 -0.02 -29.84
C SER A 86 -10.95 -0.63 -29.75
N SER A 87 -10.26 -0.46 -28.62
CA SER A 87 -8.97 -1.10 -28.36
C SER A 87 -9.12 -2.61 -28.24
N TYR A 88 -10.11 -3.09 -27.49
CA TYR A 88 -10.40 -4.50 -27.31
C TYR A 88 -10.67 -5.21 -28.65
N THR A 89 -11.59 -4.65 -29.48
CA THR A 89 -11.94 -5.22 -30.77
C THR A 89 -10.73 -5.28 -31.72
N LYS A 90 -9.85 -4.28 -31.69
CA LYS A 90 -8.61 -4.30 -32.50
C LYS A 90 -7.60 -5.32 -32.05
N LEU A 91 -7.51 -5.57 -30.75
CA LEU A 91 -6.54 -6.51 -30.17
C LEU A 91 -6.98 -7.97 -30.34
N PHE A 92 -8.25 -8.25 -30.15
CA PHE A 92 -8.77 -9.60 -30.08
C PHE A 92 -9.64 -9.99 -31.30
N SER A 93 -9.88 -9.07 -32.23
CA SER A 93 -10.66 -9.29 -33.46
C SER A 93 -12.14 -9.68 -33.24
N HIS A 94 -12.65 -9.51 -32.02
CA HIS A 94 -14.05 -9.73 -31.67
C HIS A 94 -14.56 -8.66 -30.73
N LYS A 95 -15.87 -8.48 -30.62
CA LYS A 95 -16.49 -7.56 -29.69
C LYS A 95 -16.37 -8.09 -28.26
N ALA A 96 -16.24 -7.18 -27.30
CA ALA A 96 -16.28 -7.56 -25.88
C ALA A 96 -17.68 -8.10 -25.52
N ASN A 97 -17.71 -9.20 -24.78
CA ASN A 97 -18.91 -9.70 -24.16
C ASN A 97 -18.99 -9.13 -22.74
N TRP A 98 -20.04 -8.34 -22.46
CA TRP A 98 -20.20 -7.70 -21.15
C TRP A 98 -20.83 -8.68 -20.18
N ASN A 99 -20.09 -9.02 -19.15
CA ASN A 99 -20.44 -9.97 -18.12
C ASN A 99 -20.54 -9.37 -16.71
N SER A 100 -20.49 -8.04 -16.60
CA SER A 100 -20.50 -7.36 -15.30
C SER A 100 -21.23 -6.02 -15.37
N PHE A 101 -21.82 -5.61 -14.25
CA PHE A 101 -22.50 -4.34 -14.10
C PHE A 101 -21.87 -3.57 -12.94
N LEU A 102 -21.62 -2.28 -13.12
CA LEU A 102 -21.25 -1.35 -12.07
C LEU A 102 -22.50 -0.59 -11.63
N ILE A 103 -22.89 -0.74 -10.39
CA ILE A 103 -24.11 -0.16 -9.83
C ILE A 103 -23.71 0.77 -8.67
N ARG A 104 -24.28 1.97 -8.63
CA ARG A 104 -24.17 2.86 -7.49
C ARG A 104 -25.44 2.74 -6.67
N LEU A 105 -25.31 2.28 -5.46
CA LEU A 105 -26.42 2.22 -4.51
C LEU A 105 -26.58 3.57 -3.80
N LYS A 106 -27.84 3.92 -3.45
CA LYS A 106 -28.10 4.93 -2.43
C LYS A 106 -27.63 4.39 -1.09
N THR A 107 -27.39 5.27 -0.12
CA THR A 107 -26.96 4.90 1.24
C THR A 107 -27.82 3.77 1.78
N GLN A 108 -27.22 2.62 2.07
CA GLN A 108 -27.88 1.44 2.59
C GLN A 108 -27.14 0.91 3.81
N THR A 109 -27.88 0.35 4.74
CA THR A 109 -27.29 -0.38 5.86
C THR A 109 -26.72 -1.72 5.38
N GLU A 110 -25.77 -2.27 6.13
CA GLU A 110 -25.16 -3.58 5.82
C GLU A 110 -26.22 -4.68 5.64
N LYS A 111 -27.24 -4.69 6.49
CA LYS A 111 -28.36 -5.63 6.40
C LYS A 111 -29.13 -5.52 5.07
N GLN A 112 -29.32 -4.30 4.57
CA GLN A 112 -30.00 -4.07 3.28
C GLN A 112 -29.13 -4.51 2.11
N ARG A 113 -27.82 -4.27 2.20
CA ARG A 113 -26.84 -4.74 1.19
C ARG A 113 -26.81 -6.26 1.10
N ASN A 114 -26.73 -6.94 2.25
CA ASN A 114 -26.73 -8.41 2.30
C ASN A 114 -28.04 -9.00 1.75
N LYS A 115 -29.19 -8.39 2.05
CA LYS A 115 -30.46 -8.80 1.47
C LYS A 115 -30.48 -8.65 -0.05
N LEU A 116 -29.98 -7.51 -0.56
CA LEU A 116 -29.90 -7.27 -2.01
C LEU A 116 -28.93 -8.25 -2.68
N SER A 117 -27.77 -8.53 -2.08
CA SER A 117 -26.82 -9.52 -2.60
C SER A 117 -27.46 -10.89 -2.74
N ASN A 118 -28.14 -11.35 -1.69
CA ASN A 118 -28.81 -12.66 -1.71
C ASN A 118 -29.86 -12.72 -2.81
N GLN A 119 -30.70 -11.69 -2.93
CA GLN A 119 -31.72 -11.61 -4.00
C GLN A 119 -31.12 -11.57 -5.41
N LEU A 120 -29.92 -11.01 -5.58
CA LEU A 120 -29.24 -11.00 -6.87
C LEU A 120 -28.58 -12.34 -7.17
N ILE A 121 -27.95 -12.97 -6.19
CA ILE A 121 -27.27 -14.27 -6.35
C ILE A 121 -28.27 -15.41 -6.57
N GLU A 122 -29.50 -15.30 -6.06
CA GLU A 122 -30.58 -16.25 -6.34
C GLU A 122 -31.00 -16.30 -7.85
N LYS A 123 -30.54 -15.35 -8.66
CA LYS A 123 -30.79 -15.34 -10.10
C LYS A 123 -29.70 -16.16 -10.81
N ASP A 124 -30.10 -17.09 -11.65
CA ASP A 124 -29.22 -18.02 -12.36
C ASP A 124 -28.10 -17.35 -13.20
N ASP A 125 -28.32 -16.10 -13.63
CA ASP A 125 -27.37 -15.33 -14.44
C ASP A 125 -26.34 -14.54 -13.60
N VAL A 126 -26.43 -14.53 -12.25
CA VAL A 126 -25.55 -13.75 -11.37
C VAL A 126 -24.59 -14.65 -10.63
N LEU A 127 -23.35 -14.63 -11.03
CA LEU A 127 -22.27 -15.43 -10.42
C LEU A 127 -21.79 -14.86 -9.07
N GLY A 128 -21.93 -13.56 -8.83
CA GLY A 128 -21.51 -12.95 -7.57
C GLY A 128 -21.74 -11.44 -7.53
N VAL A 129 -21.75 -10.91 -6.32
CA VAL A 129 -21.87 -9.49 -6.03
C VAL A 129 -20.71 -9.07 -5.14
N THR A 130 -20.03 -7.98 -5.50
CA THR A 130 -18.92 -7.44 -4.73
C THR A 130 -19.14 -5.96 -4.45
N TYR A 131 -18.96 -5.54 -3.22
CA TYR A 131 -19.02 -4.14 -2.84
C TYR A 131 -17.60 -3.56 -2.70
N SER A 132 -17.40 -2.37 -3.26
CA SER A 132 -16.12 -1.65 -3.15
C SER A 132 -15.78 -1.30 -1.68
N GLU A 133 -16.79 -1.13 -0.85
CA GLU A 133 -16.63 -0.85 0.57
C GLU A 133 -16.06 -2.05 1.33
N ASP A 134 -16.47 -3.26 0.99
CA ASP A 134 -15.95 -4.49 1.60
C ASP A 134 -14.47 -4.68 1.27
N GLN A 135 -14.06 -4.36 0.04
CA GLN A 135 -12.65 -4.37 -0.35
C GLN A 135 -11.84 -3.33 0.43
N LYS A 136 -12.38 -2.11 0.60
CA LYS A 136 -11.75 -1.05 1.40
C LYS A 136 -11.63 -1.47 2.86
N ASN A 137 -12.68 -2.04 3.43
CA ASN A 137 -12.68 -2.52 4.81
C ASN A 137 -11.70 -3.68 5.01
N ALA A 138 -11.60 -4.61 4.07
CA ALA A 138 -10.63 -5.69 4.12
C ALA A 138 -9.18 -5.17 4.20
N VAL A 139 -8.83 -4.18 3.36
CA VAL A 139 -7.50 -3.56 3.38
C VAL A 139 -7.27 -2.78 4.68
N SER A 140 -8.28 -2.04 5.17
CA SER A 140 -8.21 -1.31 6.43
C SER A 140 -8.02 -2.26 7.62
N ASN A 141 -8.75 -3.37 7.65
CA ASN A 141 -8.65 -4.37 8.70
C ASN A 141 -7.28 -5.07 8.70
N MET A 142 -6.73 -5.37 7.53
CA MET A 142 -5.36 -5.89 7.42
C MET A 142 -4.35 -4.92 8.02
N SER A 143 -4.44 -3.64 7.69
CA SER A 143 -3.55 -2.60 8.25
C SER A 143 -3.73 -2.46 9.76
N SER A 144 -4.95 -2.47 10.25
CA SER A 144 -5.25 -2.38 11.69
C SER A 144 -4.73 -3.57 12.49
N SER A 145 -4.70 -4.76 11.88
CA SER A 145 -4.15 -5.96 12.52
C SER A 145 -2.64 -5.92 12.71
N LEU A 146 -1.92 -5.06 11.98
CA LEU A 146 -0.48 -4.86 12.15
C LEU A 146 -0.12 -3.96 13.34
N ILE A 147 -1.04 -3.09 13.76
CA ILE A 147 -0.79 -2.12 14.84
C ILE A 147 -0.35 -2.79 16.15
N PRO A 148 -1.01 -3.84 16.67
CA PRO A 148 -0.56 -4.52 17.88
C PRO A 148 0.83 -5.12 17.75
N ILE A 149 1.18 -5.67 16.59
CA ILE A 149 2.51 -6.25 16.34
C ILE A 149 3.57 -5.16 16.40
N ILE A 150 3.32 -4.01 15.75
CA ILE A 150 4.22 -2.86 15.77
C ILE A 150 4.42 -2.35 17.20
N LEU A 151 3.35 -2.25 18.00
CA LEU A 151 3.44 -1.82 19.41
C LEU A 151 4.29 -2.76 20.25
N ILE A 152 4.14 -4.08 20.07
CA ILE A 152 4.97 -5.07 20.76
C ILE A 152 6.44 -4.92 20.37
N LEU A 153 6.74 -4.74 19.08
CA LEU A 153 8.11 -4.54 18.60
C LEU A 153 8.74 -3.26 19.17
N ILE A 154 7.98 -2.15 19.23
CA ILE A 154 8.44 -0.90 19.82
C ILE A 154 8.74 -1.10 21.31
N LEU A 155 7.88 -1.78 22.05
CA LEU A 155 8.06 -2.04 23.47
C LEU A 155 9.29 -2.92 23.74
N LEU A 156 9.45 -4.02 22.98
CA LEU A 156 10.62 -4.90 23.09
C LEU A 156 11.92 -4.17 22.73
N SER A 157 11.91 -3.36 21.67
CA SER A 157 13.05 -2.54 21.27
C SER A 157 13.42 -1.51 22.37
N GLY A 158 12.41 -0.89 22.98
CA GLY A 158 12.60 0.04 24.10
C GLY A 158 13.24 -0.64 25.31
N ILE A 159 12.76 -1.82 25.70
CA ILE A 159 13.34 -2.58 26.81
C ILE A 159 14.79 -2.98 26.52
N LEU A 160 15.06 -3.46 25.31
CA LEU A 160 16.41 -3.84 24.90
C LEU A 160 17.36 -2.63 24.92
N SER A 161 16.93 -1.51 24.36
CA SER A 161 17.71 -0.26 24.37
C SER A 161 18.01 0.21 25.77
N PHE A 162 17.02 0.15 26.68
CA PHE A 162 17.22 0.49 28.08
C PHE A 162 18.25 -0.42 28.75
N ALA A 163 18.16 -1.73 28.55
CA ALA A 163 19.10 -2.70 29.11
C ALA A 163 20.53 -2.45 28.63
N VAL A 164 20.71 -2.17 27.34
CA VAL A 164 22.04 -1.87 26.75
C VAL A 164 22.58 -0.56 27.31
N LEU A 165 21.79 0.51 27.34
CA LEU A 165 22.21 1.80 27.90
C LEU A 165 22.57 1.68 29.39
N TYR A 166 21.79 0.93 30.13
CA TYR A 166 22.07 0.68 31.58
C TYR A 166 23.42 -0.02 31.77
N ASN A 167 23.66 -1.09 30.98
CA ASN A 167 24.94 -1.81 31.07
C ASN A 167 26.12 -0.95 30.64
N LEU A 168 26.02 -0.19 29.55
CA LEU A 168 27.05 0.74 29.08
C LEU A 168 27.35 1.81 30.14
N THR A 169 26.32 2.38 30.76
CA THR A 169 26.50 3.39 31.81
C THR A 169 27.20 2.81 33.02
N ASN A 170 26.84 1.60 33.46
CA ASN A 170 27.50 0.93 34.57
C ASN A 170 28.98 0.64 34.27
N ILE A 171 29.31 0.18 33.08
CA ILE A 171 30.71 -0.07 32.67
C ILE A 171 31.50 1.25 32.67
N ASN A 172 30.98 2.29 32.02
CA ASN A 172 31.62 3.61 31.97
C ASN A 172 31.89 4.20 33.38
N ILE A 173 30.92 4.06 34.28
CA ILE A 173 31.11 4.52 35.68
C ILE A 173 32.20 3.70 36.39
N SER A 174 32.19 2.37 36.23
CA SER A 174 33.15 1.47 36.86
C SER A 174 34.58 1.71 36.41
N GLU A 175 34.78 1.97 35.12
CA GLU A 175 36.09 2.27 34.54
C GLU A 175 36.64 3.63 35.01
N ARG A 176 35.77 4.61 35.19
CA ARG A 176 36.16 6.00 35.57
C ARG A 176 36.01 6.29 37.05
N ILE A 177 35.78 5.31 37.90
CA ILE A 177 35.49 5.50 39.32
C ILE A 177 36.62 6.26 40.06
N ARG A 178 37.90 6.04 39.67
CA ARG A 178 39.06 6.76 40.23
C ARG A 178 39.05 8.23 39.82
N GLU A 179 38.77 8.53 38.56
CA GLU A 179 38.68 9.91 38.07
C GLU A 179 37.53 10.67 38.74
N LEU A 180 36.38 10.05 38.86
CA LEU A 180 35.21 10.61 39.53
C LEU A 180 35.46 10.85 41.01
N SER A 181 36.18 9.95 41.68
CA SER A 181 36.57 10.10 43.08
C SER A 181 37.53 11.29 43.27
N THR A 182 38.48 11.49 42.35
CA THR A 182 39.42 12.64 42.35
C THR A 182 38.67 13.96 42.20
N VAL A 183 37.74 14.03 41.29
CA VAL A 183 36.89 15.23 41.07
C VAL A 183 36.04 15.54 42.32
N LYS A 184 35.54 14.50 43.00
CA LYS A 184 34.76 14.66 44.21
C LYS A 184 35.61 15.16 45.37
N VAL A 185 36.85 14.69 45.52
CA VAL A 185 37.80 15.16 46.52
C VAL A 185 38.20 16.61 46.31
N LEU A 186 38.22 17.09 45.05
CA LEU A 186 38.44 18.49 44.66
C LEU A 186 37.27 19.44 45.02
N GLY A 187 36.17 18.91 45.59
CA GLY A 187 35.07 19.72 46.11
C GLY A 187 33.89 19.88 45.17
N PHE A 188 33.80 19.10 44.06
CA PHE A 188 32.64 19.12 43.18
C PHE A 188 31.45 18.41 43.85
N TYR A 189 30.23 18.97 43.61
CA TYR A 189 28.99 18.40 44.12
C TYR A 189 28.57 17.14 43.34
N ASP A 190 27.88 16.24 44.01
CA ASP A 190 27.38 14.98 43.43
C ASP A 190 26.56 15.20 42.14
N LYS A 191 25.82 16.31 42.05
CA LYS A 191 25.08 16.68 40.81
C LYS A 191 25.99 17.01 39.64
N GLU A 192 27.13 17.65 39.89
CA GLU A 192 28.08 18.02 38.82
C GLU A 192 28.82 16.82 38.30
N VAL A 193 29.21 15.90 39.17
CA VAL A 193 29.83 14.63 38.80
C VAL A 193 28.88 13.75 38.02
N ASN A 194 27.62 13.66 38.46
CA ASN A 194 26.59 12.91 37.70
C ASN A 194 26.31 13.53 36.32
N MET A 195 26.24 14.87 36.23
CA MET A 195 26.02 15.56 34.96
C MET A 195 27.16 15.32 33.97
N TYR A 196 28.40 15.22 34.48
CA TYR A 196 29.57 14.93 33.62
C TYR A 196 29.44 13.56 32.94
N VAL A 197 29.05 12.51 33.68
CA VAL A 197 28.86 11.16 33.11
C VAL A 197 27.66 11.09 32.18
N VAL A 198 26.54 11.72 32.57
CA VAL A 198 25.28 11.66 31.78
C VAL A 198 25.39 12.48 30.51
N ARG A 199 26.17 13.56 30.47
CA ARG A 199 26.34 14.43 29.30
C ARG A 199 26.85 13.67 28.07
N GLU A 200 27.79 12.75 28.22
CA GLU A 200 28.32 11.93 27.14
C GLU A 200 27.22 11.03 26.54
N ASN A 201 26.45 10.38 27.39
CA ASN A 201 25.36 9.53 26.98
C ASN A 201 24.21 10.30 26.27
N ILE A 202 23.91 11.52 26.73
CA ILE A 202 22.92 12.40 26.11
C ILE A 202 23.36 12.76 24.69
N VAL A 203 24.61 13.16 24.50
CA VAL A 203 25.14 13.55 23.18
C VAL A 203 25.10 12.36 22.23
N LEU A 204 25.55 11.17 22.67
CA LEU A 204 25.48 9.95 21.85
C LEU A 204 24.05 9.56 21.49
N THR A 205 23.11 9.71 22.44
CA THR A 205 21.69 9.42 22.19
C THR A 205 21.11 10.36 21.14
N ILE A 206 21.40 11.66 21.23
CA ILE A 206 20.93 12.65 20.25
C ILE A 206 21.48 12.32 18.85
N ILE A 207 22.78 12.03 18.75
CA ILE A 207 23.40 11.63 17.47
C ILE A 207 22.73 10.35 16.93
N GLY A 208 22.49 9.35 17.79
CA GLY A 208 21.82 8.10 17.44
C GLY A 208 20.40 8.32 16.91
N ILE A 209 19.64 9.24 17.51
CA ILE A 209 18.29 9.58 17.02
C ILE A 209 18.36 10.20 15.62
N PHE A 210 19.28 11.14 15.38
CA PHE A 210 19.41 11.79 14.07
C PHE A 210 19.92 10.86 12.95
N THR A 211 20.72 9.87 13.31
CA THR A 211 21.25 8.91 12.33
C THR A 211 20.28 7.74 12.07
N GLY A 212 19.36 7.47 12.99
CA GLY A 212 18.39 6.37 12.89
C GLY A 212 17.05 6.78 12.26
N TYR A 213 16.80 8.09 12.09
CA TYR A 213 15.62 8.63 11.46
C TYR A 213 15.88 8.92 9.98
#